data_0ba077537db9df2f132defef15e1ea70
#
_entry.id   0ba077537db9df2f132defef15e1ea70
#
_cell.length_a   1.000
_cell.length_b   1.000
_cell.length_c   1.000
_cell.angle_alpha   90.00
_cell.angle_beta   90.00
_cell.angle_gamma   90.00
#
_symmetry.space_group_name_H-M   'P 1'
#
loop_
_entity.id
_entity.type
_entity.pdbx_description
1 polymer ?
#
loop_
_entity_poly.entity_id
_entity_poly.type
_entity_poly.pdbx_seq_one_letter_code
_entity_poly.pdbx_strand_id
1 'polypeptide(L)'
;MAFQVKDFVSITASMINWMRATTRRVSDYNIGSVVRTMLEAVAAEIDELYQQFFIGVKEAIPVSVYNSFSFEKLAAISANGLIRVTLTPSDTAGLISAGTTFSATGLPTTYTSLTDVVVGIGMSFVDVSVKADAAGSIGNISALQEFTLNPAPDNFVSATNLSGFASGVDAETDDERKIRFAAYIASISRSTNAALRYGMSTATLVDSDGNITERVATAITVEPYLDDSNQPIAKVDCYIHNGVGGTSTALLARTTEIVDGYYDANGVAVAGYKAAGIKTTVFIAAEELVSVTGELVPEAGFDEPTLITNATTTVYAYLQNLPIGGTAVLAEIIYLIKDIDGVYDFQPSLPAANVTVDKTKKLMPGSINIT
;
A
#
# COMPACT_ATOMS: atom_id res chain seq x y z
N MET A 1 9.39 28.31 -27.31
CA MET A 1 10.82 28.03 -27.14
C MET A 1 10.94 27.00 -26.05
N ALA A 2 11.66 25.91 -26.27
CA ALA A 2 11.95 24.97 -25.19
C ALA A 2 12.93 25.62 -24.20
N PHE A 3 12.74 25.42 -22.90
CA PHE A 3 13.66 25.86 -21.86
C PHE A 3 14.97 25.08 -22.03
N GLN A 4 16.08 25.78 -22.24
CA GLN A 4 17.39 25.17 -22.36
C GLN A 4 18.24 25.58 -21.15
N VAL A 5 18.66 24.61 -20.38
CA VAL A 5 19.66 24.80 -19.33
C VAL A 5 21.01 25.02 -19.99
N LYS A 6 21.68 26.12 -19.64
CA LYS A 6 23.06 26.36 -20.08
C LYS A 6 23.99 25.76 -19.04
N ASP A 7 24.94 24.98 -19.48
CA ASP A 7 26.00 24.42 -18.66
C ASP A 7 27.19 25.39 -18.46
N PHE A 8 28.03 25.08 -17.51
CA PHE A 8 29.24 25.85 -17.18
C PHE A 8 30.09 26.19 -18.41
N VAL A 9 30.29 25.22 -19.31
CA VAL A 9 31.11 25.41 -20.52
C VAL A 9 30.48 26.42 -21.46
N SER A 10 29.18 26.29 -21.70
CA SER A 10 28.43 27.20 -22.58
C SER A 10 28.36 28.61 -22.02
N ILE A 11 28.20 28.76 -20.71
CA ILE A 11 28.17 30.06 -20.02
C ILE A 11 29.53 30.72 -20.12
N THR A 12 30.61 30.01 -19.78
CA THR A 12 31.98 30.50 -19.87
C THR A 12 32.33 30.94 -21.30
N ALA A 13 32.00 30.11 -22.30
CA ALA A 13 32.23 30.42 -23.68
C ALA A 13 31.46 31.69 -24.14
N SER A 14 30.21 31.82 -23.71
CA SER A 14 29.38 33.00 -23.97
C SER A 14 30.00 34.28 -23.41
N MET A 15 30.46 34.24 -22.13
CA MET A 15 31.11 35.36 -21.46
C MET A 15 32.42 35.75 -22.13
N ILE A 16 33.29 34.79 -22.49
CA ILE A 16 34.53 35.04 -23.21
C ILE A 16 34.25 35.66 -24.61
N ASN A 17 33.32 35.16 -25.33
CA ASN A 17 32.95 35.68 -26.64
C ASN A 17 32.40 37.12 -26.56
N TRP A 18 31.58 37.41 -25.53
CA TRP A 18 31.09 38.76 -25.27
C TRP A 18 32.24 39.72 -24.94
N MET A 19 33.16 39.30 -24.06
CA MET A 19 34.36 40.11 -23.70
C MET A 19 35.22 40.41 -24.92
N ARG A 20 35.48 39.39 -25.77
CA ARG A 20 36.25 39.56 -27.03
C ARG A 20 35.62 40.53 -27.98
N ALA A 21 34.29 40.53 -28.08
CA ALA A 21 33.52 41.43 -28.94
C ALA A 21 33.51 42.88 -28.39
N THR A 22 33.55 43.06 -27.09
CA THR A 22 33.32 44.37 -26.45
C THR A 22 34.63 45.12 -26.13
N THR A 23 35.74 44.40 -25.87
CA THR A 23 37.03 45.06 -25.48
C THR A 23 38.23 44.39 -26.11
N ARG A 24 39.19 45.20 -26.54
CA ARG A 24 40.50 44.75 -27.03
C ARG A 24 41.62 44.87 -25.97
N ARG A 25 41.26 45.36 -24.75
CA ARG A 25 42.23 45.55 -23.66
C ARG A 25 42.60 44.27 -22.93
N VAL A 26 41.75 43.26 -23.04
CA VAL A 26 41.97 41.93 -22.47
C VAL A 26 42.24 40.99 -23.66
N SER A 27 43.37 40.34 -23.63
CA SER A 27 43.80 39.45 -24.72
C SER A 27 44.07 38.03 -24.28
N ASP A 28 44.30 37.81 -22.97
CA ASP A 28 44.58 36.49 -22.40
C ASP A 28 43.30 35.85 -21.79
N TYR A 29 42.82 34.84 -22.47
CA TYR A 29 41.69 34.00 -22.08
C TYR A 29 42.10 32.52 -21.93
N ASN A 30 43.37 32.22 -21.77
CA ASN A 30 43.87 30.87 -21.58
C ASN A 30 43.47 30.34 -20.21
N ILE A 31 43.45 29.02 -20.11
CA ILE A 31 43.20 28.36 -18.82
C ILE A 31 44.25 28.80 -17.80
N GLY A 32 43.82 29.26 -16.62
CA GLY A 32 44.68 29.79 -15.57
C GLY A 32 44.93 31.30 -15.63
N SER A 33 44.48 32.03 -16.67
CA SER A 33 44.54 33.50 -16.66
C SER A 33 43.54 34.09 -15.64
N VAL A 34 43.89 35.21 -15.02
CA VAL A 34 43.07 35.89 -14.02
C VAL A 34 41.67 36.19 -14.53
N VAL A 35 41.58 36.72 -15.75
CA VAL A 35 40.26 37.04 -16.35
C VAL A 35 39.42 35.81 -16.57
N ARG A 36 39.99 34.74 -17.10
CA ARG A 36 39.26 33.50 -17.32
C ARG A 36 38.82 32.87 -15.99
N THR A 37 39.65 32.83 -14.97
CA THR A 37 39.28 32.33 -13.66
C THR A 37 38.14 33.11 -13.03
N MET A 38 38.14 34.46 -13.19
CA MET A 38 37.02 35.30 -12.74
C MET A 38 35.71 34.98 -13.48
N LEU A 39 35.77 34.78 -14.81
CA LEU A 39 34.58 34.40 -15.59
C LEU A 39 34.11 32.98 -15.27
N GLU A 40 35.02 32.05 -15.05
CA GLU A 40 34.73 30.66 -14.64
C GLU A 40 34.05 30.62 -13.26
N ALA A 41 34.48 31.43 -12.30
CA ALA A 41 33.86 31.52 -10.98
C ALA A 41 32.40 31.98 -11.08
N VAL A 42 32.11 33.02 -11.88
CA VAL A 42 30.74 33.51 -12.11
C VAL A 42 29.93 32.49 -12.92
N ALA A 43 30.55 31.82 -13.88
CA ALA A 43 29.88 30.81 -14.70
C ALA A 43 29.47 29.59 -13.87
N ALA A 44 30.27 29.20 -12.86
CA ALA A 44 29.94 28.11 -11.94
C ALA A 44 28.69 28.43 -11.10
N GLU A 45 28.61 29.62 -10.54
CA GLU A 45 27.43 30.08 -9.77
C GLU A 45 26.15 30.15 -10.65
N ILE A 46 26.30 30.60 -11.89
CA ILE A 46 25.17 30.65 -12.84
C ILE A 46 24.75 29.25 -13.25
N ASP A 47 25.67 28.32 -13.48
CA ASP A 47 25.36 26.92 -13.77
C ASP A 47 24.59 26.29 -12.62
N GLU A 48 25.06 26.45 -11.38
CA GLU A 48 24.35 25.98 -10.20
C GLU A 48 22.94 26.58 -10.10
N LEU A 49 22.78 27.89 -10.35
CA LEU A 49 21.48 28.54 -10.39
C LEU A 49 20.55 27.93 -11.45
N TYR A 50 21.04 27.65 -12.65
CA TYR A 50 20.25 26.97 -13.68
C TYR A 50 19.83 25.57 -13.26
N GLN A 51 20.70 24.80 -12.62
CA GLN A 51 20.39 23.47 -12.13
C GLN A 51 19.30 23.51 -11.03
N GLN A 52 19.49 24.39 -10.05
CA GLN A 52 18.50 24.56 -8.97
C GLN A 52 17.15 25.04 -9.48
N PHE A 53 17.16 26.00 -10.42
CA PHE A 53 15.92 26.49 -11.05
C PHE A 53 15.20 25.37 -11.84
N PHE A 54 15.95 24.57 -12.59
CA PHE A 54 15.37 23.45 -13.35
C PHE A 54 14.72 22.41 -12.44
N ILE A 55 15.42 22.04 -11.35
CA ILE A 55 14.90 21.11 -10.34
C ILE A 55 13.63 21.71 -9.70
N GLY A 56 13.69 22.96 -9.27
CA GLY A 56 12.56 23.63 -8.63
C GLY A 56 11.33 23.71 -9.53
N VAL A 57 11.48 24.01 -10.82
CA VAL A 57 10.37 24.02 -11.80
C VAL A 57 9.82 22.60 -12.01
N LYS A 58 10.69 21.60 -12.13
CA LYS A 58 10.30 20.20 -12.28
C LYS A 58 9.48 19.68 -11.09
N GLU A 59 9.80 20.12 -9.90
CA GLU A 59 9.07 19.76 -8.67
C GLU A 59 7.78 20.60 -8.49
N ALA A 60 7.82 21.89 -8.81
CA ALA A 60 6.70 22.79 -8.60
C ALA A 60 5.50 22.51 -9.54
N ILE A 61 5.76 22.08 -10.78
CA ILE A 61 4.68 21.82 -11.76
C ILE A 61 3.71 20.73 -11.28
N PRO A 62 4.16 19.51 -10.90
CA PRO A 62 3.26 18.48 -10.38
C PRO A 62 2.50 18.92 -9.15
N VAL A 63 3.17 19.59 -8.19
CA VAL A 63 2.54 20.08 -6.96
C VAL A 63 1.44 21.10 -7.27
N SER A 64 1.67 22.00 -8.21
CA SER A 64 0.68 22.99 -8.63
C SER A 64 -0.57 22.34 -9.25
N VAL A 65 -0.38 21.31 -10.08
CA VAL A 65 -1.48 20.54 -10.69
C VAL A 65 -2.28 19.83 -9.61
N TYR A 66 -1.63 19.12 -8.68
CA TYR A 66 -2.32 18.42 -7.59
C TYR A 66 -3.11 19.38 -6.71
N ASN A 67 -2.53 20.53 -6.34
CA ASN A 67 -3.21 21.55 -5.54
C ASN A 67 -4.45 22.12 -6.23
N SER A 68 -4.40 22.29 -7.58
CA SER A 68 -5.55 22.76 -8.36
C SER A 68 -6.75 21.82 -8.30
N PHE A 69 -6.52 20.52 -8.04
CA PHE A 69 -7.57 19.52 -7.86
C PHE A 69 -7.81 19.14 -6.40
N SER A 70 -7.19 19.82 -5.44
CA SER A 70 -7.18 19.45 -4.02
C SER A 70 -6.80 17.96 -3.82
N PHE A 71 -5.83 17.49 -4.61
CA PHE A 71 -5.41 16.09 -4.65
C PHE A 71 -4.19 15.89 -3.76
N GLU A 72 -4.44 15.78 -2.46
CA GLU A 72 -3.39 15.64 -1.44
C GLU A 72 -2.76 14.24 -1.45
N LYS A 73 -1.53 14.16 -0.94
CA LYS A 73 -0.81 12.90 -0.72
C LYS A 73 -1.44 12.18 0.46
N LEU A 74 -1.66 10.87 0.31
CA LEU A 74 -2.23 10.06 1.39
C LEU A 74 -1.17 9.76 2.44
N ALA A 75 -1.49 10.04 3.69
CA ALA A 75 -0.67 9.68 4.84
C ALA A 75 -0.79 8.18 5.16
N ALA A 76 0.22 7.64 5.86
CA ALA A 76 0.14 6.29 6.39
C ALA A 76 -1.02 6.17 7.40
N ILE A 77 -1.71 5.03 7.34
CA ILE A 77 -2.84 4.70 8.22
C ILE A 77 -2.46 3.46 9.02
N SER A 78 -2.62 3.50 10.35
CA SER A 78 -2.43 2.34 11.20
C SER A 78 -3.56 1.32 11.04
N ALA A 79 -3.24 0.04 11.15
CA ALA A 79 -4.24 -1.00 11.18
C ALA A 79 -5.04 -0.94 12.49
N ASN A 80 -6.36 -1.14 12.40
CA ASN A 80 -7.27 -1.21 13.53
C ASN A 80 -8.06 -2.52 13.47
N GLY A 81 -8.49 -3.01 14.63
CA GLY A 81 -9.33 -4.19 14.68
C GLY A 81 -9.77 -4.53 16.09
N LEU A 82 -10.42 -5.69 16.23
CA LEU A 82 -10.91 -6.21 17.49
C LEU A 82 -10.10 -7.45 17.89
N ILE A 83 -9.61 -7.44 19.12
CA ILE A 83 -8.99 -8.61 19.75
C ILE A 83 -9.95 -9.15 20.82
N ARG A 84 -10.31 -10.40 20.70
CA ARG A 84 -11.07 -11.11 21.73
C ARG A 84 -10.13 -11.58 22.83
N VAL A 85 -10.31 -11.05 24.02
CA VAL A 85 -9.62 -11.48 25.23
C VAL A 85 -10.51 -12.49 25.96
N THR A 86 -10.02 -13.71 26.06
CA THR A 86 -10.69 -14.79 26.79
C THR A 86 -10.17 -14.81 28.24
N LEU A 87 -11.09 -14.94 29.17
CA LEU A 87 -10.83 -14.80 30.59
C LEU A 87 -11.48 -15.98 31.35
N THR A 88 -10.90 -16.35 32.46
CA THR A 88 -11.59 -17.21 33.44
C THR A 88 -12.68 -16.36 34.14
N PRO A 89 -13.96 -16.81 34.14
CA PRO A 89 -15.02 -16.07 34.84
C PRO A 89 -14.65 -15.76 36.31
N SER A 90 -14.82 -14.50 36.69
CA SER A 90 -14.49 -14.01 38.06
C SER A 90 -15.71 -13.42 38.75
N ASP A 91 -15.74 -13.48 40.07
CA ASP A 91 -16.76 -12.85 40.92
C ASP A 91 -16.53 -11.35 41.11
N THR A 92 -15.42 -10.81 40.59
CA THR A 92 -15.09 -9.38 40.62
C THR A 92 -15.00 -8.81 39.22
N ALA A 93 -15.49 -7.59 39.05
CA ALA A 93 -15.34 -6.88 37.80
C ALA A 93 -13.85 -6.52 37.57
N GLY A 94 -13.39 -6.69 36.34
CA GLY A 94 -12.05 -6.31 35.90
C GLY A 94 -12.08 -5.10 34.93
N LEU A 95 -10.92 -4.57 34.65
CA LEU A 95 -10.74 -3.47 33.67
C LEU A 95 -9.53 -3.77 32.79
N ILE A 96 -9.72 -3.66 31.46
CA ILE A 96 -8.61 -3.56 30.51
C ILE A 96 -8.54 -2.09 30.14
N SER A 97 -7.49 -1.41 30.60
CA SER A 97 -7.36 0.04 30.41
C SER A 97 -6.95 0.38 28.99
N ALA A 98 -7.37 1.56 28.52
CA ALA A 98 -6.81 2.17 27.33
C ALA A 98 -5.28 2.27 27.47
N GLY A 99 -4.56 2.01 26.38
CA GLY A 99 -3.09 1.95 26.41
C GLY A 99 -2.51 0.57 26.76
N THR A 100 -3.36 -0.45 27.03
CA THR A 100 -2.88 -1.84 27.18
C THR A 100 -2.27 -2.31 25.86
N THR A 101 -1.04 -2.84 25.93
CA THR A 101 -0.30 -3.30 24.75
C THR A 101 -0.57 -4.79 24.49
N PHE A 102 -0.86 -5.09 23.24
CA PHE A 102 -1.02 -6.44 22.71
C PHE A 102 0.17 -6.75 21.78
N SER A 103 0.88 -7.83 22.03
CA SER A 103 2.00 -8.29 21.23
C SER A 103 1.83 -9.75 20.85
N ALA A 104 2.29 -10.13 19.65
CA ALA A 104 2.32 -11.51 19.21
C ALA A 104 3.70 -11.87 18.68
N THR A 105 4.11 -13.12 18.90
CA THR A 105 5.41 -13.61 18.41
C THR A 105 5.46 -13.58 16.89
N GLY A 106 6.52 -13.01 16.31
CA GLY A 106 6.70 -12.91 14.88
C GLY A 106 6.01 -11.73 14.21
N LEU A 107 5.26 -10.91 14.95
CA LEU A 107 4.71 -9.67 14.40
C LEU A 107 5.69 -8.50 14.58
N PRO A 108 5.86 -7.65 13.55
CA PRO A 108 6.82 -6.55 13.57
C PRO A 108 6.35 -5.32 14.35
N THR A 109 5.08 -5.28 14.77
CA THR A 109 4.49 -4.18 15.53
C THR A 109 3.60 -4.68 16.64
N THR A 110 3.41 -3.84 17.64
CA THR A 110 2.47 -4.03 18.75
C THR A 110 1.16 -3.28 18.47
N TYR A 111 0.12 -3.61 19.24
CA TYR A 111 -1.19 -2.99 19.14
C TYR A 111 -1.58 -2.45 20.50
N THR A 112 -2.14 -1.25 20.51
CA THR A 112 -2.56 -0.58 21.75
C THR A 112 -4.07 -0.46 21.80
N SER A 113 -4.68 -0.78 22.97
CA SER A 113 -6.12 -0.60 23.19
C SER A 113 -6.50 0.89 23.15
N LEU A 114 -7.59 1.19 22.44
CA LEU A 114 -8.05 2.56 22.22
C LEU A 114 -8.88 3.10 23.38
N THR A 115 -9.62 2.22 24.05
CA THR A 115 -10.59 2.58 25.10
C THR A 115 -10.49 1.66 26.30
N ASP A 116 -10.96 2.15 27.44
CA ASP A 116 -11.17 1.33 28.63
C ASP A 116 -12.31 0.32 28.39
N VAL A 117 -12.06 -0.95 28.65
CA VAL A 117 -13.06 -2.01 28.50
C VAL A 117 -13.30 -2.68 29.83
N VAL A 118 -14.52 -2.56 30.37
CA VAL A 118 -14.93 -3.18 31.63
C VAL A 118 -15.25 -4.64 31.40
N VAL A 119 -14.59 -5.53 32.16
CA VAL A 119 -14.91 -6.95 32.20
C VAL A 119 -15.95 -7.16 33.29
N GLY A 120 -17.18 -7.47 32.90
CA GLY A 120 -18.27 -7.74 33.87
C GLY A 120 -18.06 -9.04 34.64
N ILE A 121 -18.72 -9.13 35.81
CA ILE A 121 -18.74 -10.36 36.67
C ILE A 121 -19.28 -11.55 35.86
N GLY A 122 -18.56 -12.68 35.88
CA GLY A 122 -18.95 -13.91 35.22
C GLY A 122 -18.72 -13.92 33.70
N MET A 123 -18.16 -12.87 33.12
CA MET A 123 -17.80 -12.86 31.71
C MET A 123 -16.60 -13.77 31.40
N SER A 124 -16.70 -14.55 30.31
CA SER A 124 -15.64 -15.43 29.84
C SER A 124 -14.82 -14.84 28.70
N PHE A 125 -15.27 -13.76 28.08
CA PHE A 125 -14.53 -13.01 27.07
C PHE A 125 -14.99 -11.56 26.99
N VAL A 126 -14.14 -10.72 26.38
CA VAL A 126 -14.45 -9.34 26.04
C VAL A 126 -13.70 -8.98 24.75
N ASP A 127 -14.32 -8.19 23.88
CA ASP A 127 -13.71 -7.71 22.65
C ASP A 127 -13.13 -6.31 22.88
N VAL A 128 -11.85 -6.14 22.58
CA VAL A 128 -11.08 -4.91 22.81
C VAL A 128 -10.72 -4.30 21.45
N SER A 129 -11.08 -3.04 21.25
CA SER A 129 -10.66 -2.29 20.06
C SER A 129 -9.21 -1.87 20.19
N VAL A 130 -8.40 -2.22 19.19
CA VAL A 130 -6.96 -1.96 19.17
C VAL A 130 -6.51 -1.29 17.90
N LYS A 131 -5.41 -0.58 17.98
CA LYS A 131 -4.73 0.08 16.87
C LYS A 131 -3.26 -0.30 16.85
N ALA A 132 -2.72 -0.58 15.66
CA ALA A 132 -1.30 -0.81 15.49
C ALA A 132 -0.48 0.44 15.83
N ASP A 133 0.59 0.28 16.60
CA ASP A 133 1.46 1.37 17.02
C ASP A 133 2.26 1.92 15.84
N ALA A 134 2.66 1.05 14.91
CA ALA A 134 3.25 1.47 13.65
C ALA A 134 2.15 1.75 12.61
N ALA A 135 2.21 2.92 11.97
CA ALA A 135 1.38 3.22 10.82
C ALA A 135 1.94 2.51 9.59
N GLY A 136 1.03 2.04 8.72
CA GLY A 136 1.40 1.34 7.49
C GLY A 136 0.79 -0.05 7.39
N SER A 137 1.07 -0.70 6.29
CA SER A 137 0.67 -2.08 5.99
C SER A 137 1.29 -3.10 6.94
N ILE A 138 2.37 -2.73 7.62
CA ILE A 138 3.06 -3.54 8.63
C ILE A 138 2.16 -3.96 9.80
N GLY A 139 1.09 -3.20 10.07
CA GLY A 139 0.06 -3.53 11.05
C GLY A 139 -1.04 -4.46 10.56
N ASN A 140 -1.04 -4.85 9.27
CA ASN A 140 -2.04 -5.75 8.72
C ASN A 140 -1.70 -7.20 9.07
N ILE A 141 -2.68 -7.92 9.61
CA ILE A 141 -2.53 -9.31 10.05
C ILE A 141 -3.74 -10.15 9.66
N SER A 142 -3.51 -11.44 9.45
CA SER A 142 -4.57 -12.40 9.24
C SER A 142 -5.36 -12.64 10.53
N ALA A 143 -6.52 -13.27 10.42
CA ALA A 143 -7.30 -13.71 11.56
C ALA A 143 -6.58 -14.82 12.36
N LEU A 144 -7.02 -15.01 13.60
CA LEU A 144 -6.58 -16.08 14.50
C LEU A 144 -5.11 -16.01 14.94
N GLN A 145 -4.54 -14.79 15.00
CA GLN A 145 -3.26 -14.58 15.65
C GLN A 145 -3.44 -14.57 17.17
N GLU A 146 -2.51 -15.19 17.90
CA GLU A 146 -2.49 -15.20 19.36
C GLU A 146 -1.66 -14.03 19.89
N PHE A 147 -2.21 -13.33 20.89
CA PHE A 147 -1.61 -12.16 21.52
C PHE A 147 -1.35 -12.38 23.00
N THR A 148 -0.30 -11.75 23.49
CA THR A 148 -0.03 -11.53 24.90
C THR A 148 -0.36 -10.09 25.26
N LEU A 149 -0.87 -9.84 26.47
CA LEU A 149 -1.27 -8.52 26.97
C LEU A 149 -0.27 -8.02 28.01
N ASN A 150 -0.03 -6.71 28.01
CA ASN A 150 0.73 -6.04 29.04
C ASN A 150 0.11 -4.64 29.36
N PRO A 151 -0.44 -4.40 30.56
CA PRO A 151 -0.64 -5.38 31.66
C PRO A 151 -1.75 -6.41 31.33
N ALA A 152 -1.55 -7.65 31.74
CA ALA A 152 -2.57 -8.68 31.64
C ALA A 152 -3.41 -8.72 32.93
N PRO A 153 -4.74 -8.91 32.87
CA PRO A 153 -5.56 -9.16 34.04
C PRO A 153 -5.25 -10.54 34.67
N ASP A 154 -5.43 -10.70 35.97
CA ASP A 154 -5.07 -11.92 36.72
C ASP A 154 -5.78 -13.18 36.19
N ASN A 155 -6.98 -13.03 35.63
CA ASN A 155 -7.79 -14.11 35.08
C ASN A 155 -7.64 -14.29 33.54
N PHE A 156 -6.57 -13.75 32.94
CA PHE A 156 -6.27 -13.87 31.51
C PHE A 156 -6.00 -15.32 31.10
N VAL A 157 -6.61 -15.76 30.00
CA VAL A 157 -6.41 -17.09 29.41
C VAL A 157 -5.71 -16.97 28.05
N SER A 158 -6.30 -16.23 27.13
CA SER A 158 -5.77 -16.03 25.77
C SER A 158 -6.35 -14.76 25.14
N ALA A 159 -5.70 -14.27 24.11
CA ALA A 159 -6.24 -13.20 23.29
C ALA A 159 -6.03 -13.52 21.81
N THR A 160 -7.05 -13.32 20.98
CA THR A 160 -7.03 -13.71 19.56
C THR A 160 -7.86 -12.73 18.75
N ASN A 161 -7.38 -12.34 17.57
CA ASN A 161 -8.22 -11.60 16.63
C ASN A 161 -9.07 -12.57 15.80
N LEU A 162 -10.38 -12.39 15.83
CA LEU A 162 -11.31 -13.26 15.09
C LEU A 162 -11.36 -12.91 13.58
N SER A 163 -11.01 -11.69 13.22
CA SER A 163 -10.92 -11.21 11.84
C SER A 163 -9.55 -10.59 11.57
N GLY A 164 -9.11 -10.62 10.32
CA GLY A 164 -7.86 -9.96 9.92
C GLY A 164 -7.95 -8.44 10.06
N PHE A 165 -6.84 -7.80 10.37
CA PHE A 165 -6.71 -6.35 10.33
C PHE A 165 -6.18 -5.95 8.94
N ALA A 166 -6.99 -5.18 8.21
CA ALA A 166 -6.76 -4.86 6.78
C ALA A 166 -6.77 -3.36 6.49
N SER A 167 -6.83 -2.53 7.53
CA SER A 167 -6.96 -1.09 7.39
C SER A 167 -5.64 -0.33 7.30
N GLY A 168 -4.51 -0.99 7.63
CA GLY A 168 -3.18 -0.39 7.57
C GLY A 168 -2.75 -0.08 6.14
N VAL A 169 -2.23 1.11 5.91
CA VAL A 169 -1.76 1.60 4.60
C VAL A 169 -0.49 2.39 4.78
N ASP A 170 0.50 2.13 3.94
CA ASP A 170 1.73 2.91 3.92
C ASP A 170 1.48 4.34 3.41
N ALA A 171 2.37 5.26 3.77
CA ALA A 171 2.35 6.60 3.21
C ALA A 171 2.55 6.52 1.69
N GLU A 172 1.69 7.22 0.96
CA GLU A 172 1.74 7.26 -0.50
C GLU A 172 3.07 7.86 -0.98
N THR A 173 3.75 7.18 -1.88
CA THR A 173 4.92 7.71 -2.60
C THR A 173 4.48 8.70 -3.67
N ASP A 174 5.43 9.47 -4.23
CA ASP A 174 5.10 10.43 -5.31
C ASP A 174 4.69 9.72 -6.62
N ASP A 175 5.26 8.55 -6.88
CA ASP A 175 4.88 7.74 -8.04
C ASP A 175 3.47 7.13 -7.88
N GLU A 176 3.13 6.64 -6.69
CA GLU A 176 1.78 6.16 -6.40
C GLU A 176 0.74 7.28 -6.49
N ARG A 177 1.05 8.48 -5.95
CA ARG A 177 0.21 9.67 -6.11
C ARG A 177 -0.03 9.99 -7.58
N LYS A 178 1.01 9.91 -8.40
CA LYS A 178 0.91 10.14 -9.85
C LYS A 178 0.01 9.11 -10.52
N ILE A 179 0.15 7.83 -10.17
CA ILE A 179 -0.71 6.74 -10.68
C ILE A 179 -2.16 6.95 -10.24
N ARG A 180 -2.38 7.27 -8.97
CA ARG A 180 -3.70 7.55 -8.41
C ARG A 180 -4.35 8.77 -9.06
N PHE A 181 -3.57 9.84 -9.32
CA PHE A 181 -4.07 11.00 -10.02
C PHE A 181 -4.47 10.69 -11.47
N ALA A 182 -3.66 9.91 -12.19
CA ALA A 182 -4.00 9.46 -13.55
C ALA A 182 -5.29 8.62 -13.54
N ALA A 183 -5.46 7.73 -12.56
CA ALA A 183 -6.68 6.94 -12.38
C ALA A 183 -7.90 7.82 -12.03
N TYR A 184 -7.71 8.83 -11.18
CA TYR A 184 -8.74 9.83 -10.87
C TYR A 184 -9.20 10.58 -12.13
N ILE A 185 -8.27 11.10 -12.93
CA ILE A 185 -8.60 11.79 -14.18
C ILE A 185 -9.34 10.86 -15.16
N ALA A 186 -8.88 9.61 -15.29
CA ALA A 186 -9.56 8.60 -16.11
C ALA A 186 -10.96 8.26 -15.59
N SER A 187 -11.19 8.36 -14.27
CA SER A 187 -12.48 8.08 -13.62
C SER A 187 -13.51 9.20 -13.78
N ILE A 188 -13.09 10.42 -14.13
CA ILE A 188 -14.00 11.54 -14.39
C ILE A 188 -14.96 11.20 -15.52
N SER A 189 -14.47 10.45 -16.53
CA SER A 189 -15.33 9.83 -17.53
C SER A 189 -16.00 8.58 -16.93
N ARG A 190 -17.11 8.76 -16.23
CA ARG A 190 -17.89 7.65 -15.64
C ARG A 190 -18.19 6.58 -16.69
N SER A 191 -18.54 5.38 -16.27
CA SER A 191 -18.97 4.27 -17.13
C SER A 191 -17.86 3.53 -17.89
N THR A 192 -16.62 3.74 -17.56
CA THR A 192 -15.47 2.99 -18.09
C THR A 192 -14.97 1.97 -17.05
N ASN A 193 -14.23 0.94 -17.50
CA ASN A 193 -13.56 0.00 -16.60
C ASN A 193 -12.61 0.67 -15.62
N ALA A 194 -11.90 1.71 -16.09
CA ALA A 194 -11.02 2.50 -15.24
C ALA A 194 -11.80 3.23 -14.13
N ALA A 195 -12.96 3.81 -14.47
CA ALA A 195 -13.82 4.48 -13.52
C ALA A 195 -14.41 3.51 -12.49
N LEU A 196 -14.87 2.33 -12.92
CA LEU A 196 -15.38 1.28 -12.02
C LEU A 196 -14.30 0.81 -11.04
N ARG A 197 -13.08 0.50 -11.54
CA ARG A 197 -11.95 0.08 -10.69
C ARG A 197 -11.55 1.16 -9.70
N TYR A 198 -11.48 2.41 -10.14
CA TYR A 198 -11.19 3.55 -9.26
C TYR A 198 -12.28 3.68 -8.18
N GLY A 199 -13.56 3.68 -8.57
CA GLY A 199 -14.69 3.76 -7.63
C GLY A 199 -14.62 2.65 -6.57
N MET A 200 -14.42 1.39 -6.98
CA MET A 200 -14.28 0.27 -6.04
C MET A 200 -13.08 0.43 -5.10
N SER A 201 -11.94 0.93 -5.58
CA SER A 201 -10.75 1.14 -4.74
C SER A 201 -10.91 2.22 -3.68
N THR A 202 -11.92 3.09 -3.79
CA THR A 202 -12.27 4.09 -2.77
C THR A 202 -13.15 3.55 -1.65
N ALA A 203 -13.65 2.32 -1.78
CA ALA A 203 -14.55 1.74 -0.79
C ALA A 203 -13.81 1.42 0.51
N THR A 204 -14.33 1.99 1.59
CA THR A 204 -13.84 1.81 2.97
C THR A 204 -15.01 1.63 3.92
N LEU A 205 -14.79 0.82 4.96
CA LEU A 205 -15.64 0.78 6.14
C LEU A 205 -14.98 1.57 7.26
N VAL A 206 -15.78 2.30 8.01
CA VAL A 206 -15.35 3.08 9.17
C VAL A 206 -16.14 2.64 10.40
N ASP A 207 -15.51 2.70 11.57
CA ASP A 207 -16.17 2.50 12.85
C ASP A 207 -16.93 3.76 13.31
N SER A 208 -17.53 3.72 14.51
CA SER A 208 -18.24 4.85 15.11
C SER A 208 -17.37 6.07 15.36
N ASP A 209 -16.06 5.87 15.47
CA ASP A 209 -15.07 6.91 15.77
C ASP A 209 -14.43 7.48 14.49
N GLY A 210 -14.83 6.95 13.32
CA GLY A 210 -14.35 7.38 12.00
C GLY A 210 -13.02 6.72 11.58
N ASN A 211 -12.55 5.70 12.29
CA ASN A 211 -11.36 4.96 11.88
C ASN A 211 -11.71 3.94 10.78
N ILE A 212 -10.85 3.79 9.79
CA ILE A 212 -11.03 2.80 8.75
C ILE A 212 -10.77 1.41 9.34
N THR A 213 -11.77 0.53 9.28
CA THR A 213 -11.69 -0.85 9.75
C THR A 213 -11.40 -1.84 8.63
N GLU A 214 -11.92 -1.59 7.43
CA GLU A 214 -11.68 -2.43 6.26
C GLU A 214 -11.72 -1.58 4.99
N ARG A 215 -10.98 -1.98 3.96
CA ARG A 215 -10.93 -1.30 2.66
C ARG A 215 -10.73 -2.29 1.54
N VAL A 216 -11.09 -1.87 0.32
CA VAL A 216 -10.73 -2.61 -0.88
C VAL A 216 -9.26 -2.35 -1.20
N ALA A 217 -8.44 -3.41 -1.18
CA ALA A 217 -7.03 -3.37 -1.56
C ALA A 217 -6.82 -3.65 -3.05
N THR A 218 -7.65 -4.53 -3.65
CA THR A 218 -7.59 -4.85 -5.06
C THR A 218 -8.97 -5.04 -5.64
N ALA A 219 -9.19 -4.58 -6.87
CA ALA A 219 -10.44 -4.68 -7.59
C ALA A 219 -10.23 -4.88 -9.09
N ILE A 220 -11.03 -5.71 -9.70
CA ILE A 220 -11.03 -5.93 -11.15
C ILE A 220 -12.45 -5.91 -11.73
N THR A 221 -12.53 -5.71 -13.03
CA THR A 221 -13.76 -5.81 -13.82
C THR A 221 -13.62 -6.91 -14.86
N VAL A 222 -14.68 -7.68 -15.07
CA VAL A 222 -14.74 -8.75 -16.06
C VAL A 222 -15.83 -8.44 -17.06
N GLU A 223 -15.43 -8.29 -18.31
CA GLU A 223 -16.25 -8.08 -19.50
C GLU A 223 -15.46 -8.48 -20.78
N PRO A 224 -16.06 -8.64 -21.92
CA PRO A 224 -17.51 -8.73 -22.16
C PRO A 224 -18.08 -10.10 -21.81
N TYR A 225 -19.34 -10.13 -21.49
CA TYR A 225 -20.11 -11.38 -21.45
C TYR A 225 -20.86 -11.56 -22.78
N LEU A 226 -21.02 -12.80 -23.20
CA LEU A 226 -21.75 -13.18 -24.40
C LEU A 226 -22.98 -13.99 -23.98
N ASP A 227 -24.07 -13.83 -24.71
CA ASP A 227 -25.27 -14.71 -24.59
C ASP A 227 -25.05 -16.04 -25.35
N ASP A 228 -26.06 -16.93 -25.29
CA ASP A 228 -26.03 -18.22 -25.96
C ASP A 228 -25.92 -18.09 -27.51
N SER A 229 -26.20 -16.91 -28.05
CA SER A 229 -26.06 -16.56 -29.47
C SER A 229 -24.73 -15.89 -29.80
N ASN A 230 -23.79 -15.89 -28.86
CA ASN A 230 -22.47 -15.25 -28.95
C ASN A 230 -22.55 -13.73 -29.17
N GLN A 231 -23.62 -13.07 -28.68
CA GLN A 231 -23.75 -11.62 -28.72
C GLN A 231 -23.39 -10.98 -27.39
N PRO A 232 -22.73 -9.79 -27.38
CA PRO A 232 -22.40 -9.08 -26.15
C PRO A 232 -23.66 -8.73 -25.35
N ILE A 233 -23.69 -9.06 -24.07
CA ILE A 233 -24.72 -8.62 -23.14
C ILE A 233 -24.24 -7.45 -22.29
N ALA A 234 -25.16 -6.53 -21.98
CA ALA A 234 -24.88 -5.33 -21.17
C ALA A 234 -24.69 -5.69 -19.69
N LYS A 235 -23.58 -6.37 -19.39
CA LYS A 235 -23.23 -6.86 -18.04
C LYS A 235 -21.73 -6.66 -17.76
N VAL A 236 -21.42 -6.24 -16.53
CA VAL A 236 -20.05 -6.17 -16.00
C VAL A 236 -20.05 -6.80 -14.60
N ASP A 237 -19.20 -7.78 -14.39
CA ASP A 237 -18.94 -8.33 -13.07
C ASP A 237 -17.66 -7.72 -12.48
N CYS A 238 -17.77 -7.26 -11.25
CA CYS A 238 -16.72 -6.62 -10.49
C CYS A 238 -16.31 -7.55 -9.35
N TYR A 239 -15.01 -7.69 -9.12
CA TYR A 239 -14.48 -8.51 -8.03
C TYR A 239 -13.60 -7.65 -7.15
N ILE A 240 -13.79 -7.75 -5.84
CA ILE A 240 -13.03 -7.01 -4.81
C ILE A 240 -12.40 -7.94 -3.81
N HIS A 241 -11.32 -7.48 -3.18
CA HIS A 241 -10.69 -8.17 -2.07
C HIS A 241 -9.98 -7.16 -1.15
N ASN A 242 -10.00 -7.42 0.17
CA ASN A 242 -9.41 -6.53 1.18
C ASN A 242 -7.88 -6.68 1.35
N GLY A 243 -7.25 -7.64 0.67
CA GLY A 243 -5.80 -7.85 0.69
C GLY A 243 -5.30 -8.83 1.75
N VAL A 244 -6.01 -9.03 2.86
CA VAL A 244 -5.57 -9.90 3.97
C VAL A 244 -6.38 -11.17 4.15
N GLY A 245 -7.52 -11.27 3.47
CA GLY A 245 -8.43 -12.41 3.53
C GLY A 245 -9.67 -12.15 4.38
N GLY A 246 -10.70 -12.98 4.13
CA GLY A 246 -11.98 -12.84 4.84
C GLY A 246 -12.70 -11.53 4.55
N THR A 247 -12.65 -11.04 3.30
CA THR A 247 -13.37 -9.82 2.88
C THR A 247 -14.82 -9.84 3.33
N SER A 248 -15.26 -8.79 4.02
CA SER A 248 -16.59 -8.77 4.66
C SER A 248 -17.72 -8.48 3.67
N THR A 249 -18.90 -8.97 4.00
CA THR A 249 -20.13 -8.64 3.26
C THR A 249 -20.53 -7.17 3.41
N ALA A 250 -20.11 -6.51 4.49
CA ALA A 250 -20.31 -5.07 4.69
C ALA A 250 -19.46 -4.26 3.69
N LEU A 251 -18.21 -4.64 3.46
CA LEU A 251 -17.36 -4.00 2.44
C LEU A 251 -17.94 -4.24 1.03
N LEU A 252 -18.46 -5.44 0.75
CA LEU A 252 -19.15 -5.74 -0.50
C LEU A 252 -20.36 -4.82 -0.71
N ALA A 253 -21.20 -4.66 0.31
CA ALA A 253 -22.38 -3.77 0.26
C ALA A 253 -21.96 -2.31 0.01
N ARG A 254 -20.96 -1.82 0.75
CA ARG A 254 -20.42 -0.47 0.58
C ARG A 254 -19.86 -0.23 -0.82
N THR A 255 -19.14 -1.20 -1.35
CA THR A 255 -18.61 -1.12 -2.73
C THR A 255 -19.72 -1.10 -3.76
N THR A 256 -20.77 -1.90 -3.57
CA THR A 256 -21.95 -1.92 -4.45
C THR A 256 -22.65 -0.56 -4.46
N GLU A 257 -22.82 0.08 -3.30
CA GLU A 257 -23.36 1.44 -3.20
C GLU A 257 -22.52 2.45 -3.99
N ILE A 258 -21.19 2.39 -3.88
CA ILE A 258 -20.29 3.29 -4.63
C ILE A 258 -20.41 3.06 -6.15
N VAL A 259 -20.48 1.82 -6.58
CA VAL A 259 -20.64 1.46 -8.00
C VAL A 259 -22.00 1.91 -8.54
N ASP A 260 -23.07 1.66 -7.80
CA ASP A 260 -24.45 1.95 -8.23
C ASP A 260 -24.86 3.41 -8.03
N GLY A 261 -24.29 4.09 -7.07
CA GLY A 261 -24.70 5.36 -6.53
C GLY A 261 -25.58 5.18 -5.29
N TYR A 262 -25.58 6.17 -4.40
CA TYR A 262 -26.31 6.13 -3.15
C TYR A 262 -26.74 7.54 -2.71
N TYR A 263 -27.54 7.63 -1.66
CA TYR A 263 -27.82 8.90 -0.98
C TYR A 263 -26.96 8.97 0.28
N ASP A 264 -26.29 10.11 0.48
CA ASP A 264 -25.49 10.34 1.69
C ASP A 264 -26.41 10.55 2.93
N ALA A 265 -25.79 10.71 4.11
CA ALA A 265 -26.50 10.94 5.37
C ALA A 265 -27.37 12.19 5.37
N ASN A 266 -27.13 13.15 4.46
CA ASN A 266 -27.90 14.38 4.28
C ASN A 266 -29.00 14.23 3.22
N GLY A 267 -29.15 13.04 2.61
CA GLY A 267 -30.12 12.80 1.54
C GLY A 267 -29.68 13.34 0.17
N VAL A 268 -28.41 13.71 -0.01
CA VAL A 268 -27.87 14.15 -1.29
C VAL A 268 -27.44 12.95 -2.12
N ALA A 269 -27.90 12.91 -3.40
CA ALA A 269 -27.56 11.84 -4.31
C ALA A 269 -26.08 11.88 -4.70
N VAL A 270 -25.36 10.79 -4.44
CA VAL A 270 -23.98 10.56 -4.89
C VAL A 270 -24.03 9.64 -6.11
N ALA A 271 -23.61 10.17 -7.26
CA ALA A 271 -23.65 9.42 -8.52
C ALA A 271 -22.66 8.25 -8.50
N GLY A 272 -23.13 7.06 -8.89
CA GLY A 272 -22.31 5.87 -9.04
C GLY A 272 -21.35 5.91 -10.23
N TYR A 273 -20.54 4.88 -10.37
CA TYR A 273 -19.56 4.72 -11.43
C TYR A 273 -20.06 3.88 -12.62
N LYS A 274 -21.18 3.14 -12.46
CA LYS A 274 -21.73 2.32 -13.54
C LYS A 274 -22.31 3.15 -14.69
N ALA A 275 -22.37 2.55 -15.87
CA ALA A 275 -23.10 3.08 -17.00
C ALA A 275 -24.63 2.93 -16.81
N ALA A 276 -25.40 3.88 -17.34
CA ALA A 276 -26.84 3.73 -17.41
C ALA A 276 -27.21 2.53 -18.30
N GLY A 277 -28.14 1.68 -17.83
CA GLY A 277 -28.60 0.51 -18.57
C GLY A 277 -27.67 -0.71 -18.56
N ILE A 278 -26.49 -0.62 -17.94
CA ILE A 278 -25.58 -1.75 -17.75
C ILE A 278 -25.83 -2.39 -16.39
N LYS A 279 -25.97 -3.72 -16.37
CA LYS A 279 -26.04 -4.49 -15.13
C LYS A 279 -24.64 -4.66 -14.57
N THR A 280 -24.36 -4.06 -13.43
CA THR A 280 -23.10 -4.25 -12.69
C THR A 280 -23.38 -5.09 -11.44
N THR A 281 -22.54 -6.09 -11.19
CA THR A 281 -22.64 -6.92 -9.99
C THR A 281 -21.27 -6.97 -9.33
N VAL A 282 -21.20 -6.72 -8.02
CA VAL A 282 -19.97 -6.79 -7.24
C VAL A 282 -19.92 -8.12 -6.50
N PHE A 283 -18.76 -8.79 -6.53
CA PHE A 283 -18.49 -10.06 -5.87
C PHE A 283 -17.20 -9.94 -5.05
N ILE A 284 -17.11 -10.74 -4.00
CA ILE A 284 -15.86 -10.99 -3.29
C ILE A 284 -15.06 -12.00 -4.12
N ALA A 285 -13.80 -11.72 -4.40
CA ALA A 285 -12.91 -12.68 -5.07
C ALA A 285 -12.67 -13.89 -4.17
N ALA A 286 -12.87 -15.09 -4.72
CA ALA A 286 -12.56 -16.32 -4.00
C ALA A 286 -11.05 -16.45 -3.76
N GLU A 287 -10.67 -16.91 -2.57
CA GLU A 287 -9.30 -17.08 -2.16
C GLU A 287 -8.78 -18.47 -2.54
N GLU A 288 -7.53 -18.54 -3.00
CA GLU A 288 -6.82 -19.79 -3.25
C GLU A 288 -5.45 -19.71 -2.58
N LEU A 289 -5.17 -20.66 -1.67
CA LEU A 289 -3.99 -20.66 -0.84
C LEU A 289 -2.77 -21.21 -1.59
N VAL A 290 -1.65 -20.51 -1.48
CA VAL A 290 -0.34 -20.92 -2.01
C VAL A 290 0.57 -21.27 -0.85
N SER A 291 0.99 -22.54 -0.77
CA SER A 291 1.99 -22.98 0.20
C SER A 291 3.39 -22.85 -0.40
N VAL A 292 4.32 -22.35 0.41
CA VAL A 292 5.73 -22.25 0.04
C VAL A 292 6.55 -23.07 1.03
N THR A 293 7.37 -23.99 0.50
CA THR A 293 8.26 -24.83 1.31
C THR A 293 9.62 -24.89 0.63
N GLY A 294 10.70 -24.80 1.40
CA GLY A 294 12.06 -24.88 0.86
C GLY A 294 13.10 -24.81 1.95
N GLU A 295 14.33 -25.10 1.57
CA GLU A 295 15.52 -25.05 2.41
C GLU A 295 16.29 -23.76 2.12
N LEU A 296 16.58 -22.99 3.19
CA LEU A 296 17.37 -21.77 3.13
C LEU A 296 18.79 -22.08 3.60
N VAL A 297 19.77 -21.71 2.81
CA VAL A 297 21.18 -21.84 3.16
C VAL A 297 21.73 -20.48 3.56
N PRO A 298 22.12 -20.30 4.84
CA PRO A 298 22.67 -19.03 5.30
C PRO A 298 24.12 -18.83 4.85
N GLU A 299 24.54 -17.59 4.72
CA GLU A 299 25.96 -17.20 4.65
C GLU A 299 26.65 -17.37 6.01
N ALA A 300 27.95 -17.62 6.00
CA ALA A 300 28.72 -17.77 7.24
C ALA A 300 28.68 -16.51 8.10
N GLY A 301 28.23 -16.64 9.35
CA GLY A 301 28.18 -15.55 10.34
C GLY A 301 26.80 -14.91 10.50
N PHE A 302 25.80 -15.33 9.76
CA PHE A 302 24.42 -14.88 9.92
C PHE A 302 23.60 -15.84 10.78
N ASP A 303 22.59 -15.31 11.45
CA ASP A 303 21.68 -16.07 12.31
C ASP A 303 20.55 -16.69 11.51
N GLU A 304 20.58 -18.01 11.31
CA GLU A 304 19.62 -18.75 10.48
C GLU A 304 18.16 -18.53 10.90
N PRO A 305 17.75 -18.58 12.19
CA PRO A 305 16.37 -18.32 12.60
C PRO A 305 15.86 -16.92 12.20
N THR A 306 16.72 -15.91 12.26
CA THR A 306 16.38 -14.54 11.83
C THR A 306 16.17 -14.49 10.32
N LEU A 307 17.02 -15.14 9.52
CA LEU A 307 16.87 -15.19 8.07
C LEU A 307 15.59 -15.93 7.66
N ILE A 308 15.26 -17.05 8.31
CA ILE A 308 14.00 -17.80 8.08
C ILE A 308 12.79 -16.91 8.36
N THR A 309 12.81 -16.13 9.44
CA THR A 309 11.73 -15.22 9.80
C THR A 309 11.57 -14.12 8.74
N ASN A 310 12.68 -13.52 8.31
CA ASN A 310 12.68 -12.49 7.27
C ASN A 310 12.18 -13.03 5.93
N ALA A 311 12.64 -14.22 5.53
CA ALA A 311 12.22 -14.90 4.30
C ALA A 311 10.72 -15.23 4.33
N THR A 312 10.23 -15.76 5.45
CA THR A 312 8.80 -16.04 5.66
C THR A 312 7.96 -14.78 5.53
N THR A 313 8.38 -13.69 6.16
CA THR A 313 7.68 -12.39 6.11
C THR A 313 7.68 -11.82 4.70
N THR A 314 8.80 -11.90 4.00
CA THR A 314 8.93 -11.40 2.62
C THR A 314 8.03 -12.16 1.64
N VAL A 315 8.03 -13.50 1.72
CA VAL A 315 7.15 -14.33 0.88
C VAL A 315 5.68 -14.09 1.19
N TYR A 316 5.33 -13.97 2.49
CA TYR A 316 3.99 -13.67 2.92
C TYR A 316 3.50 -12.34 2.31
N ALA A 317 4.29 -11.28 2.44
CA ALA A 317 3.98 -9.96 1.87
C ALA A 317 3.84 -9.99 0.35
N TYR A 318 4.72 -10.72 -0.35
CA TYR A 318 4.63 -10.89 -1.79
C TYR A 318 3.29 -11.52 -2.22
N LEU A 319 2.92 -12.66 -1.63
CA LEU A 319 1.68 -13.36 -1.96
C LEU A 319 0.45 -12.52 -1.60
N GLN A 320 0.47 -11.82 -0.47
CA GLN A 320 -0.61 -10.95 -0.02
C GLN A 320 -0.84 -9.77 -0.98
N ASN A 321 0.22 -9.21 -1.56
CA ASN A 321 0.17 -8.07 -2.47
C ASN A 321 -0.19 -8.44 -3.92
N LEU A 322 -0.27 -9.73 -4.27
CA LEU A 322 -0.69 -10.12 -5.62
C LEU A 322 -2.12 -9.59 -5.90
N PRO A 323 -2.39 -9.09 -7.11
CA PRO A 323 -3.72 -8.67 -7.49
C PRO A 323 -4.67 -9.87 -7.69
N ILE A 324 -5.98 -9.62 -7.76
CA ILE A 324 -6.97 -10.62 -8.20
C ILE A 324 -6.58 -11.11 -9.60
N GLY A 325 -6.58 -12.44 -9.83
CA GLY A 325 -6.12 -13.06 -11.07
C GLY A 325 -4.58 -13.03 -11.26
N GLY A 326 -3.85 -12.60 -10.23
CA GLY A 326 -2.38 -12.57 -10.27
C GLY A 326 -1.77 -13.96 -10.28
N THR A 327 -0.52 -14.05 -10.70
CA THR A 327 0.28 -15.29 -10.72
C THR A 327 1.38 -15.20 -9.67
N ALA A 328 1.50 -16.23 -8.82
CA ALA A 328 2.67 -16.38 -7.98
C ALA A 328 3.81 -16.97 -8.83
N VAL A 329 4.80 -16.13 -9.11
CA VAL A 329 5.94 -16.51 -9.96
C VAL A 329 7.02 -17.12 -9.09
N LEU A 330 7.37 -18.39 -9.33
CA LEU A 330 8.38 -19.10 -8.54
C LEU A 330 9.74 -18.40 -8.56
N ALA A 331 10.17 -17.92 -9.71
CA ALA A 331 11.44 -17.21 -9.85
C ALA A 331 11.48 -15.92 -9.02
N GLU A 332 10.34 -15.22 -8.87
CA GLU A 332 10.22 -14.03 -8.04
C GLU A 332 10.32 -14.38 -6.55
N ILE A 333 9.68 -15.48 -6.13
CA ILE A 333 9.79 -15.96 -4.74
C ILE A 333 11.26 -16.28 -4.40
N ILE A 334 11.96 -16.99 -5.30
CA ILE A 334 13.38 -17.29 -5.13
C ILE A 334 14.22 -16.02 -5.08
N TYR A 335 13.96 -15.08 -5.98
CA TYR A 335 14.67 -13.81 -6.05
C TYR A 335 14.50 -13.01 -4.75
N LEU A 336 13.27 -12.84 -4.28
CA LEU A 336 12.97 -12.09 -3.06
C LEU A 336 13.62 -12.68 -1.80
N ILE A 337 13.71 -14.02 -1.70
CA ILE A 337 14.40 -14.67 -0.58
C ILE A 337 15.93 -14.50 -0.71
N LYS A 338 16.48 -14.63 -1.90
CA LYS A 338 17.93 -14.46 -2.15
C LYS A 338 18.41 -13.02 -2.08
N ASP A 339 17.51 -12.04 -2.19
CA ASP A 339 17.81 -10.62 -2.02
C ASP A 339 17.93 -10.21 -0.54
N ILE A 340 17.59 -11.10 0.40
CA ILE A 340 17.78 -10.90 1.84
C ILE A 340 19.27 -11.03 2.17
N ASP A 341 19.86 -9.99 2.77
CA ASP A 341 21.26 -9.99 3.17
C ASP A 341 21.58 -11.14 4.14
N GLY A 342 22.58 -11.96 3.79
CA GLY A 342 22.97 -13.16 4.53
C GLY A 342 22.35 -14.47 4.03
N VAL A 343 21.53 -14.46 2.99
CA VAL A 343 21.04 -15.68 2.34
C VAL A 343 21.95 -16.09 1.19
N TYR A 344 22.65 -17.22 1.33
CA TYR A 344 23.51 -17.76 0.28
C TYR A 344 22.69 -18.44 -0.83
N ASP A 345 21.74 -19.32 -0.47
CA ASP A 345 20.88 -20.00 -1.44
C ASP A 345 19.50 -20.33 -0.86
N PHE A 346 18.54 -20.56 -1.75
CA PHE A 346 17.21 -21.05 -1.40
C PHE A 346 16.76 -22.13 -2.40
N GLN A 347 16.40 -23.30 -1.89
CA GLN A 347 15.98 -24.45 -2.67
C GLN A 347 14.48 -24.72 -2.43
N PRO A 348 13.59 -24.23 -3.30
CA PRO A 348 12.17 -24.46 -3.15
C PRO A 348 11.79 -25.90 -3.43
N SER A 349 10.94 -26.48 -2.59
CA SER A 349 10.26 -27.75 -2.84
C SER A 349 8.80 -27.55 -3.27
N LEU A 350 8.17 -26.49 -2.79
CA LEU A 350 6.85 -26.00 -3.21
C LEU A 350 6.87 -24.47 -3.31
N PRO A 351 6.16 -23.90 -4.29
CA PRO A 351 5.53 -24.55 -5.43
C PRO A 351 6.59 -25.05 -6.44
N ALA A 352 6.29 -26.13 -7.18
CA ALA A 352 7.20 -26.68 -8.19
C ALA A 352 7.23 -25.87 -9.51
N ALA A 353 6.27 -24.97 -9.69
CA ALA A 353 6.13 -24.10 -10.85
C ALA A 353 5.33 -22.86 -10.46
N ASN A 354 5.19 -21.90 -11.39
CA ASN A 354 4.33 -20.75 -11.20
C ASN A 354 2.90 -21.20 -10.89
N VAL A 355 2.27 -20.57 -9.88
CA VAL A 355 0.88 -20.84 -9.52
C VAL A 355 -0.01 -19.77 -10.13
N THR A 356 -0.92 -20.18 -11.00
CA THR A 356 -1.89 -19.31 -11.66
C THR A 356 -3.29 -19.62 -11.18
N VAL A 357 -4.14 -18.62 -11.10
CA VAL A 357 -5.56 -18.76 -10.75
C VAL A 357 -6.46 -18.18 -11.83
N ASP A 358 -7.74 -18.51 -11.74
CA ASP A 358 -8.76 -17.81 -12.54
C ASP A 358 -8.70 -16.31 -12.27
N LYS A 359 -8.98 -15.52 -13.31
CA LYS A 359 -8.96 -14.04 -13.23
C LYS A 359 -9.91 -13.45 -12.17
N THR A 360 -10.83 -14.24 -11.64
CA THR A 360 -11.81 -13.81 -10.60
C THR A 360 -11.40 -14.23 -9.18
N LYS A 361 -10.31 -14.99 -9.04
CA LYS A 361 -9.79 -15.47 -7.76
C LYS A 361 -8.55 -14.70 -7.34
N LYS A 362 -8.24 -14.73 -6.06
CA LYS A 362 -7.03 -14.15 -5.49
C LYS A 362 -6.16 -15.23 -4.84
N LEU A 363 -4.87 -15.23 -5.17
CA LEU A 363 -3.89 -16.01 -4.43
C LEU A 363 -3.63 -15.38 -3.06
N MET A 364 -3.64 -16.22 -2.03
CA MET A 364 -3.36 -15.83 -0.65
C MET A 364 -2.26 -16.71 -0.06
N PRO A 365 -1.46 -16.22 0.90
CA PRO A 365 -0.48 -17.05 1.57
C PRO A 365 -1.15 -18.21 2.30
N GLY A 366 -0.68 -19.42 2.04
CA GLY A 366 -0.99 -20.63 2.77
C GLY A 366 0.07 -20.92 3.85
N SER A 367 0.44 -22.20 4.03
CA SER A 367 1.55 -22.54 4.92
C SER A 367 2.89 -22.16 4.28
N ILE A 368 3.71 -21.40 4.99
CA ILE A 368 5.07 -21.06 4.57
C ILE A 368 6.02 -21.75 5.54
N ASN A 369 6.74 -22.78 5.03
CA ASN A 369 7.67 -23.59 5.81
C ASN A 369 9.06 -23.49 5.18
N ILE A 370 9.85 -22.55 5.65
CA ILE A 370 11.26 -22.36 5.28
C ILE A 370 12.10 -22.95 6.41
N THR A 371 13.01 -23.85 6.07
CA THR A 371 13.87 -24.56 7.03
C THR A 371 15.33 -24.43 6.62
#